data_d641975d794e02f4ac4510368b0b3f2c
#
_entry.id   d641975d794e02f4ac4510368b0b3f2c
#
_cell.length_a   1.000
_cell.length_b   1.000
_cell.length_c   1.000
_cell.angle_alpha   90.00
_cell.angle_beta   90.00
_cell.angle_gamma   90.00
#
_symmetry.space_group_name_H-M   'P 1'
#
loop_
_entity.id
_entity.type
_entity.pdbx_description
1 polymer ?
#
loop_
_entity_poly.entity_id
_entity_poly.type
_entity_poly.pdbx_seq_one_letter_code
_entity_poly.pdbx_strand_id
1 'polypeptide(L)'
;MIEKTPTDKIIINIDGEKGNAFFLLGQARTFAKDLSLDYNKILDEMQGGNYINLLKIFDKYFGEYVTLQTSNAEYLDAFESMWTVK
;
A
#
# COMPACT_ATOMS: atom_id res chain seq x y z
N MET A 1 -2.21 -10.95 27.55
CA MET A 1 -2.30 -10.93 26.09
C MET A 1 -1.11 -10.20 25.49
N ILE A 2 -0.53 -10.77 24.48
CA ILE A 2 0.63 -10.18 23.83
C ILE A 2 0.17 -9.37 22.62
N GLU A 3 0.60 -8.13 22.57
CA GLU A 3 0.27 -7.27 21.45
C GLU A 3 1.47 -7.12 20.56
N LYS A 4 1.22 -7.00 19.26
CA LYS A 4 2.29 -6.68 18.32
C LYS A 4 2.81 -5.28 18.60
N THR A 5 4.12 -5.14 18.53
CA THR A 5 4.69 -3.81 18.64
C THR A 5 4.38 -3.01 17.39
N PRO A 6 4.17 -1.70 17.50
CA PRO A 6 3.86 -0.87 16.33
C PRO A 6 4.97 -0.84 15.30
N THR A 7 6.17 -1.29 15.67
CA THR A 7 7.30 -1.30 14.76
C THR A 7 7.32 -2.51 13.83
N ASP A 8 6.47 -3.50 14.09
CA ASP A 8 6.42 -4.70 13.27
C ASP A 8 5.64 -4.43 12.00
N LYS A 9 6.35 -3.97 10.99
CA LYS A 9 5.74 -3.69 9.69
C LYS A 9 5.78 -4.92 8.79
N ILE A 10 4.74 -5.05 7.99
CA ILE A 10 4.68 -6.05 6.95
C ILE A 10 5.41 -5.50 5.74
N ILE A 11 6.29 -6.31 5.15
CA ILE A 11 7.04 -5.88 3.97
C ILE A 11 6.53 -6.64 2.75
N ILE A 12 6.16 -5.90 1.71
CA ILE A 12 5.70 -6.48 0.46
C ILE A 12 6.62 -6.04 -0.66
N ASN A 13 7.26 -7.01 -1.31
CA ASN A 13 8.11 -6.73 -2.47
C ASN A 13 7.23 -6.77 -3.72
N ILE A 14 7.03 -5.60 -4.33
CA ILE A 14 6.13 -5.48 -5.48
C ILE A 14 6.77 -5.79 -6.82
N ASP A 15 8.05 -6.15 -6.82
CA ASP A 15 8.72 -6.57 -8.05
C ASP A 15 8.42 -8.03 -8.42
N GLY A 16 7.88 -8.79 -7.47
CA GLY A 16 7.52 -10.18 -7.68
C GLY A 16 6.02 -10.38 -7.80
N GLU A 17 5.58 -11.58 -7.50
CA GLU A 17 4.17 -11.94 -7.59
C GLU A 17 3.28 -11.09 -6.68
N LYS A 18 3.82 -10.65 -5.57
CA LYS A 18 3.07 -9.82 -4.62
C LYS A 18 2.85 -8.41 -5.11
N GLY A 19 3.45 -8.03 -6.22
CA GLY A 19 3.18 -6.75 -6.88
C GLY A 19 1.93 -6.79 -7.75
N ASN A 20 1.24 -7.91 -7.82
CA ASN A 20 0.02 -8.04 -8.60
C ASN A 20 -1.08 -7.15 -8.00
N ALA A 21 -1.81 -6.44 -8.88
CA ALA A 21 -2.87 -5.54 -8.43
C ALA A 21 -3.93 -6.27 -7.60
N PHE A 22 -4.30 -7.47 -8.01
CA PHE A 22 -5.31 -8.24 -7.27
C PHE A 22 -4.82 -8.63 -5.88
N PHE A 23 -3.53 -8.95 -5.76
CA PHE A 23 -2.95 -9.25 -4.46
C PHE A 23 -3.03 -8.03 -3.54
N LEU A 24 -2.64 -6.87 -4.06
CA LEU A 24 -2.66 -5.63 -3.27
C LEU A 24 -4.08 -5.21 -2.91
N LEU A 25 -5.03 -5.38 -3.82
CA LEU A 25 -6.43 -5.10 -3.51
C LEU A 25 -6.95 -6.03 -2.41
N GLY A 26 -6.56 -7.30 -2.44
CA GLY A 26 -6.91 -8.25 -1.39
C GLY A 26 -6.30 -7.88 -0.05
N GLN A 27 -5.06 -7.43 -0.05
CA GLN A 27 -4.40 -6.98 1.18
C GLN A 27 -5.08 -5.73 1.73
N ALA A 28 -5.44 -4.80 0.84
CA ALA A 28 -6.14 -3.59 1.25
C ALA A 28 -7.46 -3.93 1.93
N ARG A 29 -8.18 -4.91 1.40
CA ARG A 29 -9.43 -5.37 2.01
C ARG A 29 -9.21 -5.89 3.42
N THR A 30 -8.19 -6.72 3.60
CA THR A 30 -7.87 -7.30 4.90
C THR A 30 -7.49 -6.21 5.89
N PHE A 31 -6.60 -5.31 5.50
CA PHE A 31 -6.16 -4.24 6.38
C PHE A 31 -7.28 -3.26 6.70
N ALA A 32 -8.10 -2.92 5.72
CA ALA A 32 -9.22 -2.02 5.94
C ALA A 32 -10.18 -2.61 6.97
N LYS A 33 -10.45 -3.90 6.87
CA LYS A 33 -11.31 -4.59 7.83
C LYS A 33 -10.69 -4.54 9.23
N ASP A 34 -9.40 -4.84 9.33
CA ASP A 34 -8.71 -4.86 10.61
C ASP A 34 -8.66 -3.48 11.26
N LEU A 35 -8.56 -2.43 10.44
CA LEU A 35 -8.45 -1.06 10.92
C LEU A 35 -9.80 -0.33 10.95
N SER A 36 -10.87 -1.03 10.62
CA SER A 36 -12.23 -0.46 10.57
C SER A 36 -12.35 0.70 9.60
N LEU A 37 -11.68 0.59 8.46
CA LEU A 37 -11.75 1.60 7.40
C LEU A 37 -12.78 1.19 6.34
N ASP A 38 -13.22 2.20 5.57
CA ASP A 38 -14.17 1.98 4.49
C ASP A 38 -13.45 1.38 3.29
N TYR A 39 -13.51 0.06 3.15
CA TYR A 39 -12.85 -0.64 2.06
C TYR A 39 -13.35 -0.19 0.68
N ASN A 40 -14.65 0.02 0.54
CA ASN A 40 -15.22 0.41 -0.75
C ASN A 40 -14.66 1.73 -1.24
N LYS A 41 -14.49 2.69 -0.34
CA LYS A 41 -13.88 3.96 -0.68
C LYS A 41 -12.43 3.80 -1.09
N ILE A 42 -11.69 3.00 -0.33
CA ILE A 42 -10.27 2.76 -0.62
C ILE A 42 -10.13 2.05 -1.96
N LEU A 43 -10.98 1.06 -2.22
CA LEU A 43 -10.98 0.31 -3.46
C LEU A 43 -11.23 1.22 -4.67
N ASP A 44 -12.20 2.11 -4.55
CA ASP A 44 -12.50 3.08 -5.60
C ASP A 44 -11.29 3.96 -5.91
N GLU A 45 -10.63 4.45 -4.86
CA GLU A 45 -9.46 5.29 -5.04
C GLU A 45 -8.30 4.51 -5.68
N MET A 46 -8.08 3.29 -5.25
CA MET A 46 -7.01 2.46 -5.79
C MET A 46 -7.22 2.14 -7.26
N GLN A 47 -8.47 1.96 -7.67
CA GLN A 47 -8.81 1.63 -9.05
C GLN A 47 -9.09 2.85 -9.91
N GLY A 48 -8.97 4.03 -9.36
CA GLY A 48 -9.28 5.27 -10.07
C GLY A 48 -8.20 5.75 -11.03
N GLY A 49 -7.12 4.99 -11.18
CA GLY A 49 -6.03 5.36 -12.07
C GLY A 49 -5.20 4.14 -12.46
N ASN A 50 -3.93 4.37 -12.77
CA ASN A 50 -3.03 3.30 -13.16
C ASN A 50 -2.45 2.58 -11.93
N TYR A 51 -1.52 1.66 -12.18
CA TYR A 51 -0.89 0.89 -11.11
C TYR A 51 -0.14 1.77 -10.12
N ILE A 52 0.50 2.82 -10.60
CA ILE A 52 1.20 3.76 -9.70
C ILE A 52 0.21 4.43 -8.77
N ASN A 53 -0.95 4.82 -9.27
CA ASN A 53 -2.01 5.36 -8.42
C ASN A 53 -2.44 4.35 -7.35
N LEU A 54 -2.58 3.09 -7.75
CA LEU A 54 -2.94 2.04 -6.81
C LEU A 54 -1.92 1.94 -5.68
N LEU A 55 -0.63 1.96 -6.01
CA LEU A 55 0.44 1.90 -5.01
C LEU A 55 0.41 3.11 -4.09
N LYS A 56 0.19 4.30 -4.64
CA LYS A 56 0.14 5.53 -3.84
C LYS A 56 -1.02 5.50 -2.84
N ILE A 57 -2.17 5.07 -3.29
CA ILE A 57 -3.35 5.00 -2.41
C ILE A 57 -3.15 3.94 -1.33
N PHE A 58 -2.60 2.79 -1.71
CA PHE A 58 -2.28 1.74 -0.75
C PHE A 58 -1.36 2.28 0.34
N ASP A 59 -0.30 2.96 -0.06
CA ASP A 59 0.66 3.53 0.88
C ASP A 59 0.03 4.64 1.74
N LYS A 60 -0.85 5.43 1.14
CA LYS A 60 -1.54 6.49 1.88
C LYS A 60 -2.33 5.95 3.08
N TYR A 61 -3.04 4.85 2.89
CA TYR A 61 -3.88 4.29 3.95
C TYR A 61 -3.13 3.32 4.85
N PHE A 62 -2.15 2.61 4.33
CA PHE A 62 -1.52 1.50 5.04
C PHE A 62 -0.01 1.65 5.23
N GLY A 63 0.56 2.76 4.83
CA GLY A 63 2.01 2.97 4.88
C GLY A 63 2.61 2.91 6.28
N GLU A 64 1.81 3.14 7.30
CA GLU A 64 2.27 3.02 8.67
C GLU A 64 2.44 1.57 9.11
N TYR A 65 1.75 0.66 8.42
CA TYR A 65 1.72 -0.76 8.79
C TYR A 65 2.43 -1.64 7.78
N VAL A 66 2.55 -1.18 6.55
CA VAL A 66 3.08 -1.96 5.44
C VAL A 66 4.13 -1.15 4.70
N THR A 67 5.26 -1.78 4.43
CA THR A 67 6.30 -1.18 3.61
C THR A 67 6.31 -1.86 2.25
N LEU A 68 6.16 -1.06 1.19
CA LEU A 68 6.27 -1.56 -0.17
C LEU A 68 7.71 -1.42 -0.64
N GLN A 69 8.28 -2.51 -1.14
CA GLN A 69 9.65 -2.51 -1.64
C GLN A 69 9.68 -2.73 -3.13
N THR A 70 10.50 -1.96 -3.82
CA THR A 70 10.67 -2.12 -5.25
C THR A 70 12.06 -1.64 -5.66
N SER A 71 12.61 -2.22 -6.72
CA SER A 71 13.81 -1.74 -7.36
C SER A 71 13.49 -0.99 -8.66
N ASN A 72 12.22 -0.86 -9.01
CA ASN A 72 11.80 -0.15 -10.21
C ASN A 72 11.91 1.35 -10.01
N ALA A 73 12.78 2.01 -10.80
CA ALA A 73 13.04 3.44 -10.65
C ALA A 73 11.80 4.29 -10.85
N GLU A 74 10.91 3.87 -11.75
CA GLU A 74 9.67 4.61 -12.01
C GLU A 74 8.78 4.65 -10.76
N TYR A 75 8.67 3.54 -10.07
CA TYR A 75 7.87 3.48 -8.86
C TYR A 75 8.53 4.24 -7.71
N LEU A 76 9.85 4.14 -7.61
CA LEU A 76 10.59 4.88 -6.60
C LEU A 76 10.44 6.39 -6.80
N ASP A 77 10.51 6.85 -8.04
CA ASP A 77 10.32 8.26 -8.36
C ASP A 77 8.92 8.73 -8.00
N ALA A 78 7.92 7.90 -8.27
CA ALA A 78 6.54 8.24 -7.95
C ALA A 78 6.33 8.39 -6.45
N PHE A 79 6.91 7.49 -5.66
CA PHE A 79 6.83 7.58 -4.21
C PHE A 79 7.60 8.77 -3.67
N GLU A 80 8.78 9.03 -4.22
CA GLU A 80 9.58 10.17 -3.81
C GLU A 80 8.84 11.48 -4.05
N SER A 81 8.21 11.62 -5.20
CA SER A 81 7.43 12.81 -5.52
C SER A 81 6.27 13.00 -4.55
N MET A 82 5.68 11.90 -4.10
CA MET A 82 4.56 11.96 -3.16
C MET A 82 5.02 12.44 -1.79
N TRP A 83 6.20 12.01 -1.34
CA TRP A 83 6.70 12.32 -0.01
C TRP A 83 7.51 13.61 0.05
N THR A 84 8.03 14.05 -1.09
CA THR A 84 8.84 15.27 -1.13
C THR A 84 7.93 16.47 -1.15
N VAL A 85 7.92 17.19 -0.05
CA VAL A 85 7.11 18.41 0.06
C VAL A 85 8.01 19.61 -0.21
N LYS A 86 7.60 20.39 -1.18
CA LYS A 86 8.37 21.58 -1.56
C LYS A 86 7.63 22.84 -1.15
#